data_d79e0fe7d9ed3e41dfcae61a5c98b9ed
#
_entry.id   d79e0fe7d9ed3e41dfcae61a5c98b9ed
#
_cell.length_a   1.000
_cell.length_b   1.000
_cell.length_c   1.000
_cell.angle_alpha   90.00
_cell.angle_beta   90.00
_cell.angle_gamma   90.00
#
_symmetry.space_group_name_H-M   'P 1'
#
loop_
_entity.id
_entity.type
_entity.pdbx_description
1 polymer ?
#
loop_
_entity_poly.entity_id
_entity_poly.type
_entity_poly.pdbx_seq_one_letter_code
_entity_poly.pdbx_strand_id
1 'polypeptide(L)'
;AFEAVFSQKLRLVPANKQQEWKRFKLSDFATRVTRKNGANTDIPLTISAQYGLIDQRDFFSKTVASTDMSGYYLLQSGEFAYNRSTSNEYPFGSIKRLELYPMGAVSTLYLCFEINENIIISDLAKWYFESSQWYRSVNQICAEGARNHGLLNIPTDGFFNTTHLLPSDRVEQITIARYLSLLQARYDKALNKLEQLNTIRKALLQQLFI
;
A
#
# COMPACT_ATOMS: atom_id res chain seq x y z
N ALA A 1 -1.46 -1.44 15.47
CA ALA A 1 -0.21 -0.69 15.58
C ALA A 1 -0.22 0.56 14.69
N PHE A 2 -0.49 0.43 13.38
CA PHE A 2 -0.47 1.55 12.41
C PHE A 2 -1.34 2.73 12.86
N GLU A 3 -2.62 2.46 13.18
CA GLU A 3 -3.56 3.49 13.63
C GLU A 3 -3.07 4.23 14.88
N ALA A 4 -2.49 3.53 15.85
CA ALA A 4 -2.02 4.16 17.08
C ALA A 4 -0.83 5.10 16.84
N VAL A 5 0.08 4.72 15.93
CA VAL A 5 1.24 5.53 15.56
C VAL A 5 0.81 6.74 14.75
N PHE A 6 0.07 6.55 13.65
CA PHE A 6 -0.27 7.63 12.73
C PHE A 6 -1.39 8.56 13.25
N SER A 7 -2.18 8.12 14.25
CA SER A 7 -3.04 9.02 15.04
C SER A 7 -2.33 9.71 16.20
N GLN A 8 -1.01 9.50 16.36
CA GLN A 8 -0.15 10.00 17.44
C GLN A 8 -0.57 9.56 18.86
N LYS A 9 -1.44 8.55 18.98
CA LYS A 9 -1.73 7.90 20.29
C LYS A 9 -0.53 7.15 20.84
N LEU A 10 0.37 6.73 19.97
CA LEU A 10 1.66 6.12 20.30
C LEU A 10 2.78 6.90 19.60
N ARG A 11 3.61 7.58 20.38
CA ARG A 11 4.84 8.23 19.91
C ARG A 11 6.03 7.36 20.26
N LEU A 12 6.91 7.12 19.28
CA LEU A 12 8.05 6.19 19.42
C LEU A 12 9.38 6.87 19.76
N VAL A 13 9.35 8.21 19.86
CA VAL A 13 10.51 9.00 20.31
C VAL A 13 10.23 9.57 21.70
N PRO A 14 11.27 9.73 22.55
CA PRO A 14 11.12 10.31 23.88
C PRO A 14 10.47 11.69 23.84
N ALA A 15 9.69 12.03 24.86
CA ALA A 15 8.90 13.28 24.91
C ALA A 15 9.75 14.55 24.67
N ASN A 16 10.98 14.58 25.21
CA ASN A 16 11.91 15.69 25.02
C ASN A 16 12.53 15.80 23.64
N LYS A 17 12.29 14.83 22.75
CA LYS A 17 12.75 14.80 21.35
C LYS A 17 11.60 14.82 20.37
N GLN A 18 10.34 14.82 20.84
CA GLN A 18 9.18 14.89 19.96
C GLN A 18 9.10 16.26 19.30
N GLN A 19 8.97 16.24 17.97
CA GLN A 19 8.64 17.41 17.18
C GLN A 19 7.17 17.36 16.78
N GLU A 20 6.60 18.52 16.49
CA GLU A 20 5.26 18.60 15.93
C GLU A 20 5.25 18.07 14.50
N TRP A 21 4.30 17.18 14.19
CA TRP A 21 4.13 16.66 12.83
C TRP A 21 3.59 17.77 11.92
N LYS A 22 4.04 17.75 10.68
CA LYS A 22 3.66 18.74 9.68
C LYS A 22 2.62 18.20 8.72
N ARG A 23 1.82 19.12 8.17
CA ARG A 23 0.89 18.82 7.09
C ARG A 23 1.62 18.98 5.76
N PHE A 24 1.68 17.91 5.00
CA PHE A 24 2.23 17.86 3.64
C PHE A 24 1.10 17.58 2.66
N LYS A 25 1.10 18.22 1.50
CA LYS A 25 0.34 17.72 0.36
C LYS A 25 1.03 16.46 -0.17
N LEU A 26 0.26 15.54 -0.76
CA LEU A 26 0.89 14.39 -1.42
C LEU A 26 1.91 14.83 -2.47
N SER A 27 1.60 15.86 -3.25
CA SER A 27 2.50 16.47 -4.25
C SER A 27 3.78 17.05 -3.68
N ASP A 28 3.87 17.32 -2.37
CA ASP A 28 5.12 17.81 -1.76
C ASP A 28 6.15 16.69 -1.67
N PHE A 29 5.71 15.43 -1.49
CA PHE A 29 6.59 14.29 -1.26
C PHE A 29 6.38 13.11 -2.20
N ALA A 30 5.49 13.22 -3.19
CA ALA A 30 5.25 12.19 -4.19
C ALA A 30 5.14 12.77 -5.59
N THR A 31 5.75 12.09 -6.55
CA THR A 31 5.71 12.43 -7.97
C THR A 31 4.91 11.39 -8.74
N ARG A 32 4.00 11.83 -9.59
CA ARG A 32 3.19 10.94 -10.41
C ARG A 32 4.04 10.14 -11.41
N VAL A 33 3.81 8.84 -11.48
CA VAL A 33 4.40 7.94 -12.48
C VAL A 33 3.39 7.66 -13.59
N THR A 34 3.76 8.01 -14.82
CA THR A 34 2.94 7.76 -16.03
C THR A 34 3.74 7.08 -17.14
N ARG A 35 4.93 6.59 -16.80
CA ARG A 35 5.82 5.83 -17.69
C ARG A 35 5.08 4.65 -18.28
N LYS A 36 5.10 4.52 -19.62
CA LYS A 36 4.43 3.43 -20.30
C LYS A 36 5.27 2.16 -20.27
N ASN A 37 4.57 1.02 -20.20
CA ASN A 37 5.23 -0.27 -20.20
C ASN A 37 5.95 -0.54 -21.54
N GLY A 38 5.33 -0.21 -22.67
CA GLY A 38 5.88 -0.64 -23.98
C GLY A 38 6.03 -2.16 -23.99
N ALA A 39 7.28 -2.63 -24.05
CA ALA A 39 7.62 -4.05 -24.01
C ALA A 39 8.59 -4.39 -22.84
N ASN A 40 8.63 -3.58 -21.78
CA ASN A 40 9.61 -3.74 -20.69
C ASN A 40 9.31 -4.94 -19.78
N THR A 41 8.04 -5.27 -19.58
CA THR A 41 7.64 -6.42 -18.75
C THR A 41 6.35 -7.06 -19.25
N ASP A 42 6.23 -8.35 -19.04
CA ASP A 42 5.03 -9.16 -19.26
C ASP A 42 4.30 -9.51 -17.97
N ILE A 43 4.70 -8.92 -16.82
CA ILE A 43 4.08 -9.17 -15.53
C ILE A 43 2.90 -8.21 -15.32
N PRO A 44 1.64 -8.68 -15.45
CA PRO A 44 0.46 -7.87 -15.15
C PRO A 44 0.25 -7.81 -13.64
N LEU A 45 0.43 -6.64 -13.04
CA LEU A 45 0.22 -6.47 -11.60
C LEU A 45 -1.23 -6.13 -11.26
N THR A 46 -1.66 -6.64 -10.12
CA THR A 46 -2.89 -6.22 -9.43
C THR A 46 -2.59 -5.94 -7.96
N ILE A 47 -3.45 -5.15 -7.30
CA ILE A 47 -3.37 -4.94 -5.85
C ILE A 47 -4.23 -5.98 -5.14
N SER A 48 -3.57 -6.82 -4.37
CA SER A 48 -4.18 -7.57 -3.26
C SER A 48 -4.03 -6.76 -1.97
N ALA A 49 -5.11 -6.61 -1.23
CA ALA A 49 -5.07 -5.91 0.05
C ALA A 49 -4.12 -6.61 1.06
N GLN A 50 -4.05 -7.94 1.01
CA GLN A 50 -3.24 -8.77 1.90
C GLN A 50 -1.79 -8.92 1.41
N TYR A 51 -1.59 -9.13 0.11
CA TYR A 51 -0.28 -9.51 -0.44
C TYR A 51 0.44 -8.37 -1.16
N GLY A 52 -0.18 -7.18 -1.25
CA GLY A 52 0.40 -6.04 -1.96
C GLY A 52 0.22 -6.10 -3.48
N LEU A 53 1.20 -5.60 -4.21
CA LEU A 53 1.24 -5.69 -5.68
C LEU A 53 1.79 -7.05 -6.08
N ILE A 54 0.94 -7.86 -6.69
CA ILE A 54 1.22 -9.25 -7.07
C ILE A 54 0.93 -9.47 -8.55
N ASP A 55 1.53 -10.53 -9.12
CA ASP A 55 1.20 -10.96 -10.47
C ASP A 55 -0.27 -11.40 -10.53
N GLN A 56 -1.01 -10.82 -11.45
CA GLN A 56 -2.43 -11.10 -11.62
C GLN A 56 -2.70 -12.57 -11.97
N ARG A 57 -1.76 -13.23 -12.66
CA ARG A 57 -1.85 -14.63 -13.08
C ARG A 57 -1.82 -15.59 -11.91
N ASP A 58 -1.12 -15.22 -10.83
CA ASP A 58 -1.03 -16.04 -9.61
C ASP A 58 -2.28 -15.92 -8.73
N PHE A 59 -3.05 -14.83 -8.90
CA PHE A 59 -4.18 -14.52 -8.01
C PHE A 59 -5.54 -14.90 -8.61
N PHE A 60 -5.70 -14.77 -9.93
CA PHE A 60 -6.96 -15.06 -10.62
C PHE A 60 -6.83 -16.29 -11.50
N SER A 61 -7.87 -17.14 -11.47
CA SER A 61 -7.99 -18.31 -12.38
C SER A 61 -8.13 -17.92 -13.86
N LYS A 62 -8.44 -16.66 -14.13
CA LYS A 62 -8.49 -16.07 -15.48
C LYS A 62 -7.69 -14.78 -15.50
N THR A 63 -6.81 -14.63 -16.49
CA THR A 63 -6.09 -13.37 -16.72
C THR A 63 -7.06 -12.29 -17.16
N VAL A 64 -7.17 -11.21 -16.39
CA VAL A 64 -8.01 -10.04 -16.69
C VAL A 64 -7.23 -8.97 -17.46
N ALA A 65 -5.89 -9.03 -17.38
CA ALA A 65 -5.03 -8.11 -18.13
C ALA A 65 -5.20 -8.32 -19.65
N SER A 66 -5.10 -7.20 -20.39
CA SER A 66 -5.03 -7.25 -21.85
C SER A 66 -3.81 -8.05 -22.29
N THR A 67 -3.91 -8.76 -23.41
CA THR A 67 -2.79 -9.43 -24.07
C THR A 67 -1.71 -8.41 -24.48
N ASP A 68 -2.13 -7.20 -24.88
CA ASP A 68 -1.25 -6.06 -25.10
C ASP A 68 -1.28 -5.12 -23.88
N MET A 69 -0.16 -5.07 -23.16
CA MET A 69 0.04 -4.19 -22.02
C MET A 69 0.96 -2.99 -22.35
N SER A 70 1.26 -2.74 -23.61
CA SER A 70 2.16 -1.65 -24.03
C SER A 70 1.68 -0.28 -23.52
N GLY A 71 0.37 -0.08 -23.49
CA GLY A 71 -0.30 1.13 -22.99
C GLY A 71 -0.44 1.22 -21.47
N TYR A 72 -0.14 0.16 -20.72
CA TYR A 72 -0.18 0.16 -19.25
C TYR A 72 0.91 1.05 -18.66
N TYR A 73 0.81 1.38 -17.38
CA TYR A 73 1.91 2.05 -16.67
C TYR A 73 2.93 1.02 -16.23
N LEU A 74 4.23 1.31 -16.47
CA LEU A 74 5.35 0.56 -15.94
C LEU A 74 5.63 1.05 -14.52
N LEU A 75 5.50 0.16 -13.56
CA LEU A 75 5.85 0.38 -12.16
C LEU A 75 7.18 -0.31 -11.86
N GLN A 76 8.06 0.37 -11.13
CA GLN A 76 9.35 -0.16 -10.67
C GLN A 76 9.30 -0.45 -9.16
N SER A 77 10.18 -1.34 -8.70
CA SER A 77 10.32 -1.64 -7.27
C SER A 77 10.49 -0.36 -6.45
N GLY A 78 9.75 -0.24 -5.35
CA GLY A 78 9.72 0.95 -4.50
C GLY A 78 8.64 1.98 -4.87
N GLU A 79 8.10 1.94 -6.08
CA GLU A 79 7.00 2.82 -6.50
C GLU A 79 5.65 2.30 -6.00
N PHE A 80 4.68 3.20 -5.91
CA PHE A 80 3.36 2.96 -5.35
C PHE A 80 2.27 2.98 -6.43
N ALA A 81 1.24 2.17 -6.21
CA ALA A 81 0.01 2.23 -6.98
C ALA A 81 -1.20 2.35 -6.05
N TYR A 82 -2.13 3.23 -6.39
CA TYR A 82 -3.42 3.37 -5.73
C TYR A 82 -4.52 2.76 -6.60
N ASN A 83 -5.16 1.72 -6.06
CA ASN A 83 -6.40 1.15 -6.62
C ASN A 83 -7.60 1.83 -5.96
N ARG A 84 -8.42 2.49 -6.75
CA ARG A 84 -9.63 3.19 -6.31
C ARG A 84 -10.83 2.28 -6.11
N SER A 85 -10.71 0.98 -6.34
CA SER A 85 -11.78 0.02 -6.09
C SER A 85 -12.02 -0.15 -4.59
N THR A 86 -13.29 -0.04 -4.20
CA THR A 86 -13.69 -0.14 -2.80
C THR A 86 -14.09 -1.57 -2.43
N SER A 87 -13.88 -1.91 -1.16
CA SER A 87 -14.43 -3.11 -0.52
C SER A 87 -14.88 -2.75 0.90
N ASN A 88 -15.52 -3.69 1.60
CA ASN A 88 -15.92 -3.47 2.99
C ASN A 88 -14.75 -3.15 3.91
N GLU A 89 -13.59 -3.78 3.67
CA GLU A 89 -12.37 -3.57 4.46
C GLU A 89 -11.58 -2.33 3.99
N TYR A 90 -11.72 -1.95 2.73
CA TYR A 90 -11.00 -0.84 2.10
C TYR A 90 -11.98 0.16 1.44
N PRO A 91 -12.71 0.94 2.27
CA PRO A 91 -13.79 1.80 1.78
C PRO A 91 -13.30 2.95 0.89
N PHE A 92 -12.01 3.26 0.92
CA PHE A 92 -11.36 4.26 0.07
C PHE A 92 -10.34 3.67 -0.90
N GLY A 93 -10.44 2.35 -1.17
CA GLY A 93 -9.48 1.63 -1.98
C GLY A 93 -8.18 1.33 -1.22
N SER A 94 -7.13 0.96 -1.93
CA SER A 94 -5.85 0.57 -1.32
C SER A 94 -4.66 1.12 -2.08
N ILE A 95 -3.64 1.52 -1.33
CA ILE A 95 -2.36 2.01 -1.85
C ILE A 95 -1.30 1.01 -1.43
N LYS A 96 -0.53 0.49 -2.40
CA LYS A 96 0.52 -0.51 -2.14
C LYS A 96 1.80 -0.13 -2.87
N ARG A 97 2.94 -0.47 -2.26
CA ARG A 97 4.27 -0.34 -2.85
C ARG A 97 4.64 -1.64 -3.58
N LEU A 98 5.29 -1.53 -4.73
CA LEU A 98 5.84 -2.69 -5.43
C LEU A 98 7.11 -3.17 -4.72
N GLU A 99 7.06 -4.39 -4.18
CA GLU A 99 8.17 -4.99 -3.41
C GLU A 99 8.59 -6.36 -3.95
N LEU A 100 7.67 -7.12 -4.55
CA LEU A 100 7.90 -8.52 -4.93
C LEU A 100 8.62 -8.69 -6.26
N TYR A 101 8.54 -7.69 -7.13
CA TYR A 101 9.10 -7.75 -8.47
C TYR A 101 9.96 -6.52 -8.74
N PRO A 102 11.02 -6.62 -9.56
CA PRO A 102 11.81 -5.45 -9.96
C PRO A 102 10.99 -4.44 -10.76
N MET A 103 10.02 -4.91 -11.55
CA MET A 103 9.06 -4.08 -12.29
C MET A 103 7.83 -4.90 -12.66
N GLY A 104 6.73 -4.20 -13.01
CA GLY A 104 5.52 -4.81 -13.53
C GLY A 104 4.58 -3.78 -14.16
N ALA A 105 3.61 -4.24 -14.92
CA ALA A 105 2.65 -3.41 -15.63
C ALA A 105 1.33 -3.32 -14.87
N VAL A 106 0.83 -2.10 -14.62
CA VAL A 106 -0.49 -1.86 -14.01
C VAL A 106 -1.40 -1.11 -14.95
N SER A 107 -2.70 -1.39 -14.86
CA SER A 107 -3.71 -0.67 -15.62
C SER A 107 -3.62 0.86 -15.38
N THR A 108 -3.90 1.64 -16.43
CA THR A 108 -3.96 3.12 -16.34
C THR A 108 -5.09 3.64 -15.44
N LEU A 109 -5.96 2.77 -14.96
CA LEU A 109 -6.95 3.09 -13.93
C LEU A 109 -6.32 3.35 -12.56
N TYR A 110 -5.10 2.86 -12.32
CA TYR A 110 -4.38 3.11 -11.08
C TYR A 110 -3.69 4.48 -11.11
N LEU A 111 -3.60 5.11 -9.96
CA LEU A 111 -2.75 6.28 -9.78
C LEU A 111 -1.40 5.80 -9.24
N CYS A 112 -0.37 5.91 -10.09
CA CYS A 112 0.98 5.48 -9.76
C CYS A 112 1.84 6.68 -9.35
N PHE A 113 2.71 6.48 -8.35
CA PHE A 113 3.60 7.54 -7.87
C PHE A 113 4.85 6.96 -7.20
N GLU A 114 5.89 7.77 -7.17
CA GLU A 114 7.12 7.54 -6.43
C GLU A 114 7.24 8.52 -5.25
N ILE A 115 7.94 8.13 -4.20
CA ILE A 115 8.16 8.97 -3.01
C ILE A 115 9.49 9.72 -3.12
N ASN A 116 9.48 11.00 -2.81
CA ASN A 116 10.69 11.79 -2.65
C ASN A 116 11.32 11.49 -1.28
N GLU A 117 12.33 10.63 -1.29
CA GLU A 117 13.06 10.16 -0.11
C GLU A 117 13.70 11.29 0.71
N ASN A 118 13.91 12.48 0.13
CA ASN A 118 14.46 13.63 0.85
C ASN A 118 13.44 14.27 1.80
N ILE A 119 12.16 14.04 1.60
CA ILE A 119 11.06 14.65 2.38
C ILE A 119 10.43 13.62 3.29
N ILE A 120 9.96 12.50 2.72
CA ILE A 120 9.37 11.38 3.44
C ILE A 120 10.06 10.09 2.97
N ILE A 121 10.48 9.24 3.92
CA ILE A 121 11.05 7.94 3.53
C ILE A 121 9.96 6.99 3.01
N SER A 122 10.26 6.26 1.95
CA SER A 122 9.33 5.33 1.30
C SER A 122 8.81 4.26 2.27
N ASP A 123 9.64 3.79 3.20
CA ASP A 123 9.23 2.84 4.24
C ASP A 123 8.19 3.43 5.22
N LEU A 124 8.30 4.71 5.57
CA LEU A 124 7.26 5.38 6.37
C LEU A 124 5.96 5.51 5.57
N ALA A 125 6.05 5.95 4.30
CA ALA A 125 4.90 6.09 3.41
C ALA A 125 4.16 4.76 3.23
N LYS A 126 4.89 3.64 3.05
CA LYS A 126 4.32 2.30 3.01
C LYS A 126 3.40 2.04 4.21
N TRP A 127 3.91 2.25 5.43
CA TRP A 127 3.15 1.99 6.66
C TRP A 127 2.04 3.01 6.90
N TYR A 128 2.23 4.25 6.47
CA TYR A 128 1.19 5.27 6.55
C TYR A 128 -0.03 4.88 5.72
N PHE A 129 0.17 4.40 4.49
CA PHE A 129 -0.91 3.97 3.62
C PHE A 129 -1.58 2.65 4.04
N GLU A 130 -0.99 1.89 4.97
CA GLU A 130 -1.68 0.78 5.66
C GLU A 130 -2.59 1.25 6.80
N SER A 131 -2.53 2.52 7.21
CA SER A 131 -3.45 3.10 8.19
C SER A 131 -4.67 3.72 7.51
N SER A 132 -5.71 4.05 8.29
CA SER A 132 -6.87 4.79 7.79
C SER A 132 -6.69 6.31 7.82
N GLN A 133 -5.54 6.83 8.27
CA GLN A 133 -5.35 8.26 8.50
C GLN A 133 -5.41 9.11 7.22
N TRP A 134 -5.13 8.52 6.06
CA TRP A 134 -5.25 9.19 4.76
C TRP A 134 -6.69 9.20 4.20
N TYR A 135 -7.60 8.38 4.75
CA TYR A 135 -8.98 8.26 4.28
C TYR A 135 -9.74 9.58 4.32
N ARG A 136 -9.55 10.37 5.39
CA ARG A 136 -10.23 11.66 5.55
C ARG A 136 -9.96 12.61 4.39
N SER A 137 -8.72 12.70 3.96
CA SER A 137 -8.31 13.59 2.87
C SER A 137 -8.86 13.13 1.52
N VAL A 138 -8.91 11.82 1.30
CA VAL A 138 -9.50 11.24 0.08
C VAL A 138 -11.03 11.41 0.10
N ASN A 139 -11.68 11.21 1.24
CA ASN A 139 -13.12 11.40 1.38
C ASN A 139 -13.57 12.83 1.01
N GLN A 140 -12.77 13.83 1.34
CA GLN A 140 -13.06 15.23 1.03
C GLN A 140 -13.09 15.56 -0.47
N ILE A 141 -12.37 14.77 -1.29
CA ILE A 141 -12.28 14.95 -2.74
C ILE A 141 -13.12 13.95 -3.53
N CYS A 142 -13.68 12.93 -2.86
CA CYS A 142 -14.65 12.04 -3.46
C CYS A 142 -15.94 12.81 -3.73
N ALA A 143 -16.30 12.97 -4.99
CA ALA A 143 -17.59 13.57 -5.37
C ALA A 143 -18.76 12.73 -4.84
N GLU A 144 -19.79 13.39 -4.32
CA GLU A 144 -21.06 12.73 -3.95
C GLU A 144 -21.64 11.98 -5.15
N GLY A 145 -22.09 10.74 -4.94
CA GLY A 145 -22.61 9.86 -5.99
C GLY A 145 -21.56 9.05 -6.76
N ALA A 146 -20.29 9.17 -6.39
CA ALA A 146 -19.14 8.58 -7.11
C ALA A 146 -18.88 7.08 -6.84
N ARG A 147 -19.85 6.34 -6.35
CA ARG A 147 -19.75 4.89 -6.14
C ARG A 147 -20.50 4.11 -7.24
N ASN A 148 -20.21 4.41 -8.49
CA ASN A 148 -20.66 3.54 -9.56
C ASN A 148 -19.78 2.28 -9.59
N HIS A 149 -20.38 1.13 -9.33
CA HIS A 149 -19.75 -0.20 -9.41
C HIS A 149 -18.52 -0.41 -8.53
N GLY A 150 -18.45 0.23 -7.35
CA GLY A 150 -17.35 0.03 -6.41
C GLY A 150 -16.04 0.75 -6.77
N LEU A 151 -16.02 1.63 -7.78
CA LEU A 151 -14.87 2.45 -8.14
C LEU A 151 -15.08 3.90 -7.70
N LEU A 152 -14.12 4.44 -6.92
CA LEU A 152 -14.17 5.84 -6.49
C LEU A 152 -13.82 6.77 -7.65
N ASN A 153 -14.62 7.80 -7.84
CA ASN A 153 -14.30 8.89 -8.78
C ASN A 153 -13.44 9.94 -8.05
N ILE A 154 -12.14 9.79 -8.16
CA ILE A 154 -11.16 10.68 -7.54
C ILE A 154 -10.39 11.37 -8.66
N PRO A 155 -10.49 12.72 -8.77
CA PRO A 155 -9.68 13.48 -9.71
C PRO A 155 -8.19 13.30 -9.39
N THR A 156 -7.36 13.09 -10.41
CA THR A 156 -5.92 12.87 -10.22
C THR A 156 -5.27 14.04 -9.49
N ASP A 157 -5.53 15.28 -9.91
CA ASP A 157 -4.98 16.46 -9.27
C ASP A 157 -5.50 16.63 -7.84
N GLY A 158 -6.78 16.27 -7.61
CA GLY A 158 -7.35 16.22 -6.27
C GLY A 158 -6.59 15.26 -5.36
N PHE A 159 -6.25 14.06 -5.84
CA PHE A 159 -5.49 13.08 -5.08
C PHE A 159 -4.09 13.62 -4.68
N PHE A 160 -3.35 14.21 -5.62
CA PHE A 160 -2.03 14.76 -5.32
C PHE A 160 -2.09 16.04 -4.46
N ASN A 161 -3.23 16.70 -4.34
CA ASN A 161 -3.47 17.81 -3.42
C ASN A 161 -4.02 17.39 -2.05
N THR A 162 -4.25 16.09 -1.80
CA THR A 162 -4.64 15.60 -0.48
C THR A 162 -3.59 15.93 0.56
N THR A 163 -4.03 16.22 1.81
CA THR A 163 -3.13 16.66 2.89
C THR A 163 -2.94 15.54 3.91
N HIS A 164 -1.69 15.32 4.30
CA HIS A 164 -1.26 14.23 5.17
C HIS A 164 -0.47 14.79 6.35
N LEU A 165 -0.78 14.36 7.58
CA LEU A 165 -0.07 14.74 8.78
C LEU A 165 1.02 13.70 9.05
N LEU A 166 2.29 14.10 8.90
CA LEU A 166 3.45 13.20 8.96
C LEU A 166 4.61 13.84 9.74
N PRO A 167 5.50 13.02 10.35
CA PRO A 167 6.69 13.54 11.00
C PRO A 167 7.63 14.16 9.98
N SER A 168 8.11 15.37 10.24
CA SER A 168 9.15 16.02 9.44
C SER A 168 10.56 15.65 9.87
N ASP A 169 10.72 15.15 11.09
CA ASP A 169 12.01 14.71 11.63
C ASP A 169 12.41 13.35 11.06
N ARG A 170 13.60 13.29 10.45
CA ARG A 170 14.11 12.09 9.78
C ARG A 170 14.33 10.93 10.75
N VAL A 171 14.74 11.22 11.97
CA VAL A 171 15.01 10.18 12.98
C VAL A 171 13.69 9.55 13.42
N GLU A 172 12.66 10.36 13.61
CA GLU A 172 11.32 9.85 13.94
C GLU A 172 10.74 9.03 12.77
N GLN A 173 10.88 9.48 11.52
CA GLN A 173 10.47 8.71 10.35
C GLN A 173 11.10 7.32 10.33
N ILE A 174 12.42 7.24 10.48
CA ILE A 174 13.18 5.97 10.49
C ILE A 174 12.75 5.09 11.67
N THR A 175 12.56 5.68 12.85
CA THR A 175 12.15 4.96 14.05
C THR A 175 10.77 4.31 13.86
N ILE A 176 9.81 5.05 13.32
CA ILE A 176 8.46 4.55 13.03
C ILE A 176 8.53 3.42 12.00
N ALA A 177 9.20 3.64 10.88
CA ALA A 177 9.30 2.67 9.79
C ALA A 177 9.92 1.34 10.29
N ARG A 178 11.03 1.40 11.03
CA ARG A 178 11.69 0.22 11.61
C ARG A 178 10.80 -0.52 12.61
N TYR A 179 10.14 0.23 13.50
CA TYR A 179 9.25 -0.37 14.50
C TYR A 179 8.11 -1.14 13.83
N LEU A 180 7.43 -0.53 12.85
CA LEU A 180 6.32 -1.17 12.14
C LEU A 180 6.78 -2.36 11.29
N SER A 181 7.94 -2.26 10.64
CA SER A 181 8.54 -3.37 9.88
C SER A 181 8.88 -4.56 10.78
N LEU A 182 9.43 -4.31 11.96
CA LEU A 182 9.72 -5.37 12.94
C LEU A 182 8.45 -6.03 13.48
N LEU A 183 7.40 -5.24 13.73
CA LEU A 183 6.11 -5.79 14.14
C LEU A 183 5.48 -6.66 13.06
N GLN A 184 5.52 -6.21 11.81
CA GLN A 184 5.01 -7.00 10.68
C GLN A 184 5.79 -8.32 10.54
N ALA A 185 7.12 -8.27 10.57
CA ALA A 185 7.94 -9.48 10.49
C ALA A 185 7.66 -10.48 11.62
N ARG A 186 7.40 -9.98 12.84
CA ARG A 186 6.99 -10.84 13.96
C ARG A 186 5.61 -11.45 13.77
N TYR A 187 4.68 -10.68 13.26
CA TYR A 187 3.33 -11.14 12.94
C TYR A 187 3.37 -12.23 11.88
N ASP A 188 4.08 -12.00 10.77
CA ASP A 188 4.20 -12.97 9.66
C ASP A 188 4.86 -14.27 10.15
N LYS A 189 5.89 -14.18 10.97
CA LYS A 189 6.53 -15.36 11.59
C LYS A 189 5.57 -16.13 12.48
N ALA A 190 4.76 -15.46 13.27
CA ALA A 190 3.77 -16.09 14.14
C ALA A 190 2.66 -16.77 13.34
N LEU A 191 2.20 -16.12 12.26
CA LEU A 191 1.19 -16.67 11.35
C LEU A 191 1.70 -17.93 10.64
N ASN A 192 2.90 -17.89 10.07
CA ASN A 192 3.53 -19.04 9.42
C ASN A 192 3.68 -20.23 10.40
N LYS A 193 4.07 -19.95 11.65
CA LYS A 193 4.15 -21.01 12.69
C LYS A 193 2.79 -21.60 13.00
N LEU A 194 1.75 -20.79 13.08
CA LEU A 194 0.38 -21.27 13.30
C LEU A 194 -0.10 -22.17 12.16
N GLU A 195 0.16 -21.79 10.91
CA GLU A 195 -0.17 -22.61 9.74
C GLU A 195 0.55 -23.95 9.73
N GLN A 196 1.85 -23.96 10.06
CA GLN A 196 2.64 -25.19 10.21
C GLN A 196 2.06 -26.11 11.28
N LEU A 197 1.71 -25.56 12.46
CA LEU A 197 1.10 -26.33 13.54
C LEU A 197 -0.27 -26.88 13.15
N ASN A 198 -1.09 -26.12 12.45
CA ASN A 198 -2.36 -26.59 11.92
C ASN A 198 -2.20 -27.73 10.90
N THR A 199 -1.18 -27.66 10.06
CA THR A 199 -0.86 -28.71 9.08
C THR A 199 -0.43 -30.00 9.80
N ILE A 200 0.45 -29.91 10.79
CA ILE A 200 0.86 -31.05 11.62
C ILE A 200 -0.35 -31.65 12.35
N ARG A 201 -1.19 -30.81 12.96
CA ARG A 201 -2.42 -31.28 13.65
C ARG A 201 -3.31 -32.05 12.70
N LYS A 202 -3.56 -31.56 11.47
CA LYS A 202 -4.37 -32.25 10.47
C LYS A 202 -3.77 -33.60 10.11
N ALA A 203 -2.46 -33.68 9.88
CA ALA A 203 -1.78 -34.95 9.57
C ALA A 203 -1.88 -35.98 10.70
N LEU A 204 -1.67 -35.56 11.97
CA LEU A 204 -1.80 -36.42 13.12
C LEU A 204 -3.25 -36.95 13.31
N LEU A 205 -4.24 -36.08 13.12
CA LEU A 205 -5.65 -36.52 13.19
C LEU A 205 -5.97 -37.55 12.11
N GLN A 206 -5.47 -37.40 10.88
CA GLN A 206 -5.64 -38.37 9.82
C GLN A 206 -5.01 -39.74 10.17
N GLN A 207 -3.87 -39.76 10.87
CA GLN A 207 -3.22 -40.99 11.28
C GLN A 207 -3.94 -41.71 12.44
N LEU A 208 -4.69 -40.98 13.27
CA LEU A 208 -5.40 -41.54 14.41
C LEU A 208 -6.77 -42.16 14.04
N PHE A 209 -7.29 -41.86 12.86
CA PHE A 209 -8.62 -42.29 12.40
C PHE A 209 -8.55 -43.21 11.17
N ILE A 210 -7.37 -43.77 10.87
CA ILE A 210 -7.17 -44.89 9.96
C ILE A 210 -7.01 -46.17 10.82
#